data_7fafc4b2d0efcc31f4f97be35b6f4bb9
#
_entry.id   7fafc4b2d0efcc31f4f97be35b6f4bb9
#
_cell.length_a   1.000
_cell.length_b   1.000
_cell.length_c   1.000
_cell.angle_alpha   90.00
_cell.angle_beta   90.00
_cell.angle_gamma   90.00
#
_symmetry.space_group_name_H-M   'P 1'
#
loop_
_entity.id
_entity.type
_entity.pdbx_description
1 polymer ?
#
loop_
_entity_poly.entity_id
_entity_poly.type
_entity_poly.pdbx_seq_one_letter_code
_entity_poly.pdbx_strand_id
1 'polypeptide(L)'
;MIIGLRGIIQGGVSIKDFSAVTKMNVVDSEIILEEFLKNNIGSKQDDNYYFEDGDKLKIAIKLLEQGYSIDEISIALDWKDFEGLTGEILSSKNFAVIKNMILTKPRMEIDVIGIRLGIAILIDCKHWKRYGTSALKNAVKKQIERTKHYVEKTPGAMAVPVIVTLYQDKMNFIENVPIVPIFQLSSFIDEFYGNIDQMNAIETN
;
A
#
# COMPACT_ATOMS: atom_id res chain seq x y z
N MET A 1 1.49 -1.41 20.52
CA MET A 1 1.03 -2.08 19.27
C MET A 1 1.77 -1.59 18.01
N ILE A 2 1.70 -0.32 17.61
CA ILE A 2 2.41 0.18 16.36
C ILE A 2 3.90 -0.12 16.38
N ILE A 3 4.58 0.08 17.52
CA ILE A 3 6.01 -0.21 17.67
C ILE A 3 6.28 -1.70 17.41
N GLY A 4 5.37 -2.59 17.78
CA GLY A 4 5.46 -4.03 17.54
C GLY A 4 5.51 -4.41 16.06
N LEU A 5 4.89 -3.61 15.16
CA LEU A 5 4.96 -3.85 13.71
C LEU A 5 6.40 -3.93 13.18
N ARG A 6 7.31 -3.15 13.77
CA ARG A 6 8.73 -3.16 13.38
C ARG A 6 9.45 -4.45 13.75
N GLY A 7 8.96 -5.15 14.76
CA GLY A 7 9.52 -6.42 15.22
C GLY A 7 9.04 -7.64 14.44
N ILE A 8 8.03 -7.47 13.57
CA ILE A 8 7.55 -8.55 12.70
C ILE A 8 8.50 -8.67 11.54
N ILE A 9 9.28 -9.74 11.58
CA ILE A 9 10.26 -10.11 10.56
C ILE A 9 9.85 -11.50 10.06
N GLN A 10 9.81 -11.67 8.76
CA GLN A 10 9.50 -12.97 8.14
C GLN A 10 10.46 -14.04 8.64
N GLY A 11 9.94 -15.17 9.07
CA GLY A 11 10.70 -16.24 9.73
C GLY A 11 10.61 -16.17 11.25
N GLY A 12 11.56 -16.78 11.94
CA GLY A 12 11.59 -16.86 13.40
C GLY A 12 12.23 -15.65 14.08
N VAL A 13 11.61 -15.12 15.11
CA VAL A 13 12.16 -14.07 15.97
C VAL A 13 12.05 -14.46 17.43
N SER A 14 13.13 -14.33 18.19
CA SER A 14 13.10 -14.50 19.66
C SER A 14 12.53 -13.27 20.35
N ILE A 15 12.06 -13.40 21.58
CA ILE A 15 11.62 -12.24 22.39
C ILE A 15 12.73 -11.22 22.53
N LYS A 16 13.99 -11.64 22.64
CA LYS A 16 15.15 -10.75 22.78
C LYS A 16 15.38 -9.95 21.50
N ASP A 17 15.30 -10.60 20.32
CA ASP A 17 15.47 -9.92 19.04
C ASP A 17 14.31 -8.96 18.78
N PHE A 18 13.08 -9.39 19.08
CA PHE A 18 11.91 -8.51 18.99
C PHE A 18 12.05 -7.28 19.89
N SER A 19 12.47 -7.48 21.16
CA SER A 19 12.76 -6.40 22.10
C SER A 19 13.83 -5.43 21.56
N ALA A 20 14.94 -5.96 21.00
CA ALA A 20 16.01 -5.16 20.43
C ALA A 20 15.55 -4.30 19.24
N VAL A 21 14.78 -4.88 18.31
CA VAL A 21 14.29 -4.20 17.10
C VAL A 21 13.23 -3.14 17.45
N THR A 22 12.32 -3.47 18.36
CA THR A 22 11.23 -2.57 18.77
C THR A 22 11.67 -1.54 19.80
N LYS A 23 12.83 -1.74 20.45
CA LYS A 23 13.31 -0.95 21.60
C LYS A 23 12.37 -0.99 22.82
N MET A 24 11.60 -2.05 22.94
CA MET A 24 10.72 -2.32 24.07
C MET A 24 11.48 -3.18 25.11
N ASN A 25 11.04 -3.17 26.35
CA ASN A 25 11.54 -4.14 27.31
C ASN A 25 11.01 -5.56 26.99
N VAL A 26 11.63 -6.56 27.59
CA VAL A 26 11.30 -7.99 27.32
C VAL A 26 9.87 -8.34 27.69
N VAL A 27 9.37 -7.79 28.82
CA VAL A 27 8.01 -8.08 29.31
C VAL A 27 6.95 -7.53 28.37
N ASP A 28 7.08 -6.27 27.97
CA ASP A 28 6.15 -5.65 27.01
C ASP A 28 6.22 -6.32 25.64
N SER A 29 7.42 -6.78 25.24
CA SER A 29 7.63 -7.52 23.99
C SER A 29 6.87 -8.85 24.02
N GLU A 30 6.92 -9.59 25.12
CA GLU A 30 6.19 -10.84 25.28
C GLU A 30 4.68 -10.61 25.25
N ILE A 31 4.18 -9.60 25.95
CA ILE A 31 2.74 -9.25 25.96
C ILE A 31 2.25 -9.00 24.52
N ILE A 32 3.01 -8.23 23.73
CA ILE A 32 2.63 -7.91 22.34
C ILE A 32 2.69 -9.15 21.45
N LEU A 33 3.73 -9.98 21.56
CA LEU A 33 3.85 -11.20 20.79
C LEU A 33 2.72 -12.19 21.09
N GLU A 34 2.37 -12.36 22.37
CA GLU A 34 1.22 -13.19 22.78
C GLU A 34 -0.11 -12.60 22.29
N GLU A 35 -0.23 -11.28 22.22
CA GLU A 35 -1.41 -10.63 21.64
C GLU A 35 -1.53 -10.90 20.13
N PHE A 36 -0.41 -10.91 19.40
CA PHE A 36 -0.42 -11.29 17.99
C PHE A 36 -0.92 -12.73 17.81
N LEU A 37 -0.42 -13.68 18.59
CA LEU A 37 -0.88 -15.07 18.55
C LEU A 37 -2.38 -15.22 18.87
N LYS A 38 -2.90 -14.51 19.89
CA LYS A 38 -4.34 -14.49 20.20
C LYS A 38 -5.21 -13.99 19.04
N ASN A 39 -4.62 -13.21 18.18
CA ASN A 39 -5.25 -12.66 16.96
C ASN A 39 -5.01 -13.53 15.71
N ASN A 40 -4.51 -14.75 15.88
CA ASN A 40 -4.14 -15.66 14.79
C ASN A 40 -3.09 -15.07 13.84
N ILE A 41 -2.13 -14.33 14.36
CA ILE A 41 -1.05 -13.71 13.60
C ILE A 41 0.26 -14.28 14.11
N GLY A 42 0.95 -15.01 13.22
CA GLY A 42 2.14 -15.77 13.56
C GLY A 42 1.85 -17.07 14.30
N SER A 43 2.89 -17.77 14.65
CA SER A 43 2.88 -18.99 15.44
C SER A 43 4.06 -19.03 16.40
N LYS A 44 3.98 -19.84 17.47
CA LYS A 44 5.06 -20.02 18.44
C LYS A 44 5.57 -21.45 18.35
N GLN A 45 6.88 -21.61 18.23
CA GLN A 45 7.54 -22.90 18.30
C GLN A 45 8.76 -22.74 19.24
N ASP A 46 8.79 -23.50 20.31
CA ASP A 46 9.77 -23.35 21.40
C ASP A 46 9.79 -21.89 21.92
N ASP A 47 10.97 -21.24 21.90
CA ASP A 47 11.18 -19.87 22.35
C ASP A 47 11.10 -18.82 21.21
N ASN A 48 10.70 -19.23 20.00
CA ASN A 48 10.63 -18.35 18.84
C ASN A 48 9.20 -18.16 18.33
N TYR A 49 8.95 -16.93 17.86
CA TYR A 49 7.72 -16.53 17.18
C TYR A 49 7.98 -16.48 15.69
N TYR A 50 7.14 -17.10 14.89
CA TYR A 50 7.27 -17.20 13.43
C TYR A 50 6.17 -16.40 12.77
N PHE A 51 6.55 -15.56 11.81
CA PHE A 51 5.64 -14.72 11.02
C PHE A 51 5.74 -15.07 9.54
N GLU A 52 4.59 -15.13 8.89
CA GLU A 52 4.46 -15.34 7.45
C GLU A 52 4.39 -14.01 6.70
N ASP A 53 4.49 -14.11 5.37
CA ASP A 53 4.26 -12.98 4.48
C ASP A 53 2.81 -12.47 4.65
N GLY A 54 2.66 -11.16 4.85
CA GLY A 54 1.35 -10.53 5.09
C GLY A 54 0.91 -10.45 6.57
N ASP A 55 1.59 -11.10 7.52
CA ASP A 55 1.21 -10.99 8.95
C ASP A 55 1.35 -9.56 9.47
N LYS A 56 2.39 -8.83 9.03
CA LYS A 56 2.56 -7.41 9.35
C LYS A 56 1.38 -6.58 8.83
N LEU A 57 0.94 -6.84 7.60
CA LEU A 57 -0.22 -6.18 7.01
C LEU A 57 -1.51 -6.49 7.78
N LYS A 58 -1.72 -7.74 8.22
CA LYS A 58 -2.89 -8.11 9.03
C LYS A 58 -2.97 -7.30 10.33
N ILE A 59 -1.81 -7.10 11.01
CA ILE A 59 -1.75 -6.26 12.21
C ILE A 59 -2.01 -4.81 11.86
N ALA A 60 -1.43 -4.30 10.78
CA ALA A 60 -1.65 -2.92 10.33
C ALA A 60 -3.13 -2.63 10.11
N ILE A 61 -3.85 -3.51 9.41
CA ILE A 61 -5.30 -3.40 9.18
C ILE A 61 -6.04 -3.40 10.52
N LYS A 62 -5.71 -4.32 11.42
CA LYS A 62 -6.35 -4.40 12.74
C LYS A 62 -6.14 -3.14 13.58
N LEU A 63 -4.96 -2.53 13.51
CA LEU A 63 -4.68 -1.25 14.18
C LEU A 63 -5.52 -0.11 13.57
N LEU A 64 -5.71 -0.09 12.25
CA LEU A 64 -6.62 0.87 11.61
C LEU A 64 -8.06 0.70 12.10
N GLU A 65 -8.56 -0.53 12.20
CA GLU A 65 -9.89 -0.84 12.74
C GLU A 65 -10.04 -0.39 14.20
N GLN A 66 -8.96 -0.39 14.98
CA GLN A 66 -8.90 0.14 16.35
C GLN A 66 -8.77 1.66 16.42
N GLY A 67 -8.71 2.36 15.27
CA GLY A 67 -8.64 3.82 15.21
C GLY A 67 -7.24 4.42 15.27
N TYR A 68 -6.18 3.61 15.12
CA TYR A 68 -4.83 4.15 15.00
C TYR A 68 -4.63 4.88 13.67
N SER A 69 -3.75 5.89 13.68
CA SER A 69 -3.46 6.70 12.50
C SER A 69 -2.79 5.89 11.39
N ILE A 70 -3.31 6.01 10.17
CA ILE A 70 -2.72 5.36 8.98
C ILE A 70 -1.30 5.84 8.70
N ASP A 71 -0.99 7.11 9.02
CA ASP A 71 0.35 7.67 8.85
C ASP A 71 1.37 6.96 9.74
N GLU A 72 1.05 6.79 11.02
CA GLU A 72 1.93 6.12 11.98
C GLU A 72 2.14 4.65 11.62
N ILE A 73 1.08 3.97 11.18
CA ILE A 73 1.11 2.57 10.75
C ILE A 73 1.96 2.42 9.49
N SER A 74 1.72 3.26 8.48
CA SER A 74 2.40 3.18 7.18
C SER A 74 3.91 3.38 7.28
N ILE A 75 4.38 4.19 8.24
CA ILE A 75 5.81 4.38 8.52
C ILE A 75 6.49 3.08 9.01
N ALA A 76 5.73 2.21 9.65
CA ALA A 76 6.24 0.94 10.18
C ALA A 76 6.20 -0.20 9.15
N LEU A 77 5.51 -0.01 8.03
CA LEU A 77 5.43 -0.96 6.93
C LEU A 77 6.64 -0.87 6.01
N ASP A 78 6.99 -1.95 5.34
CA ASP A 78 7.89 -1.93 4.19
C ASP A 78 7.11 -1.62 2.89
N TRP A 79 7.83 -1.56 1.75
CA TRP A 79 7.21 -1.22 0.47
C TRP A 79 6.14 -2.23 0.02
N LYS A 80 6.35 -3.51 0.27
CA LYS A 80 5.43 -4.59 -0.10
C LYS A 80 4.14 -4.55 0.72
N ASP A 81 4.28 -4.33 2.03
CA ASP A 81 3.14 -4.14 2.92
C ASP A 81 2.38 -2.84 2.61
N PHE A 82 3.09 -1.80 2.16
CA PHE A 82 2.48 -0.53 1.73
C PHE A 82 1.62 -0.71 0.47
N GLU A 83 2.09 -1.46 -0.53
CA GLU A 83 1.29 -1.86 -1.69
C GLU A 83 0.08 -2.71 -1.26
N GLY A 84 0.30 -3.64 -0.33
CA GLY A 84 -0.76 -4.44 0.28
C GLY A 84 -1.83 -3.58 0.92
N LEU A 85 -1.44 -2.60 1.75
CA LEU A 85 -2.37 -1.67 2.41
C LEU A 85 -3.16 -0.84 1.40
N THR A 86 -2.50 -0.36 0.34
CA THR A 86 -3.15 0.34 -0.76
C THR A 86 -4.24 -0.53 -1.41
N GLY A 87 -3.94 -1.80 -1.65
CA GLY A 87 -4.91 -2.76 -2.19
C GLY A 87 -6.09 -3.01 -1.25
N GLU A 88 -5.86 -3.13 0.06
CA GLU A 88 -6.93 -3.31 1.05
C GLU A 88 -7.86 -2.10 1.14
N ILE A 89 -7.33 -0.87 1.04
CA ILE A 89 -8.15 0.35 0.98
C ILE A 89 -9.07 0.31 -0.25
N LEU A 90 -8.57 -0.07 -1.42
CA LEU A 90 -9.39 -0.24 -2.62
C LEU A 90 -10.46 -1.32 -2.45
N SER A 91 -10.08 -2.48 -1.89
CA SER A 91 -11.01 -3.60 -1.63
C SER A 91 -12.13 -3.18 -0.70
N SER A 92 -11.83 -2.41 0.35
CA SER A 92 -12.83 -1.89 1.30
C SER A 92 -13.85 -0.94 0.65
N LYS A 93 -13.51 -0.38 -0.52
CA LYS A 93 -14.37 0.47 -1.36
C LYS A 93 -15.03 -0.29 -2.53
N ASN A 94 -15.06 -1.61 -2.45
CA ASN A 94 -15.67 -2.51 -3.44
C ASN A 94 -15.00 -2.46 -4.83
N PHE A 95 -13.69 -2.22 -4.90
CA PHE A 95 -12.91 -2.44 -6.11
C PHE A 95 -12.42 -3.90 -6.16
N ALA A 96 -12.46 -4.50 -7.35
CA ALA A 96 -11.69 -5.70 -7.62
C ALA A 96 -10.21 -5.32 -7.73
N VAL A 97 -9.34 -5.98 -6.95
CA VAL A 97 -7.92 -5.58 -6.82
C VAL A 97 -7.00 -6.62 -7.44
N ILE A 98 -6.05 -6.16 -8.25
CA ILE A 98 -4.95 -6.95 -8.79
C ILE A 98 -3.65 -6.30 -8.28
N LYS A 99 -2.73 -7.10 -7.73
CA LYS A 99 -1.42 -6.63 -7.25
C LYS A 99 -0.30 -7.18 -8.10
N ASN A 100 0.76 -6.39 -8.28
CA ASN A 100 2.01 -6.76 -8.96
C ASN A 100 1.78 -7.29 -10.39
N MET A 101 0.93 -6.58 -11.15
CA MET A 101 0.66 -6.96 -12.53
C MET A 101 1.87 -6.66 -13.43
N ILE A 102 2.34 -7.68 -14.15
CA ILE A 102 3.42 -7.53 -15.11
C ILE A 102 2.85 -7.48 -16.52
N LEU A 103 2.99 -6.34 -17.19
CA LEU A 103 2.75 -6.18 -18.61
C LEU A 103 3.98 -6.63 -19.40
N THR A 104 3.76 -7.18 -20.58
CA THR A 104 4.85 -7.68 -21.46
C THR A 104 4.93 -6.85 -22.74
N LYS A 105 6.15 -6.68 -23.26
CA LYS A 105 6.45 -6.05 -24.57
C LYS A 105 5.94 -4.60 -24.68
N PRO A 106 6.58 -3.65 -23.98
CA PRO A 106 7.72 -3.79 -23.06
C PRO A 106 7.31 -4.33 -21.69
N ARG A 107 8.27 -4.88 -20.91
CA ARG A 107 8.01 -5.31 -19.54
C ARG A 107 7.80 -4.08 -18.65
N MET A 108 6.64 -3.98 -18.06
CA MET A 108 6.28 -2.95 -17.09
C MET A 108 5.54 -3.59 -15.91
N GLU A 109 5.73 -3.08 -14.72
CA GLU A 109 5.07 -3.54 -13.51
C GLU A 109 4.13 -2.46 -13.00
N ILE A 110 2.93 -2.86 -12.60
CA ILE A 110 1.92 -2.01 -11.96
C ILE A 110 1.70 -2.56 -10.57
N ASP A 111 1.95 -1.75 -9.56
CA ASP A 111 1.96 -2.20 -8.16
C ASP A 111 0.55 -2.63 -7.73
N VAL A 112 -0.46 -1.78 -7.94
CA VAL A 112 -1.85 -2.07 -7.59
C VAL A 112 -2.80 -1.56 -8.69
N ILE A 113 -3.76 -2.40 -9.08
CA ILE A 113 -4.87 -2.03 -9.96
C ILE A 113 -6.17 -2.24 -9.21
N GLY A 114 -7.01 -1.21 -9.16
CA GLY A 114 -8.38 -1.30 -8.67
C GLY A 114 -9.36 -1.15 -9.82
N ILE A 115 -10.30 -2.09 -9.97
CA ILE A 115 -11.30 -2.06 -11.06
C ILE A 115 -12.68 -1.99 -10.45
N ARG A 116 -13.47 -1.00 -10.86
CA ARG A 116 -14.87 -0.85 -10.47
C ARG A 116 -15.64 -0.08 -11.55
N LEU A 117 -16.88 -0.49 -11.84
CA LEU A 117 -17.77 0.15 -12.82
C LEU A 117 -17.12 0.34 -14.21
N GLY A 118 -16.29 -0.60 -14.65
CA GLY A 118 -15.63 -0.54 -15.95
C GLY A 118 -14.41 0.37 -16.03
N ILE A 119 -14.05 1.04 -14.94
CA ILE A 119 -12.89 1.94 -14.87
C ILE A 119 -11.80 1.31 -13.99
N ALA A 120 -10.56 1.35 -14.47
CA ALA A 120 -9.39 0.90 -13.74
C ALA A 120 -8.62 2.09 -13.14
N ILE A 121 -8.23 1.99 -11.87
CA ILE A 121 -7.27 2.90 -11.23
C ILE A 121 -5.94 2.16 -11.19
N LEU A 122 -4.92 2.65 -11.87
CA LEU A 122 -3.58 2.09 -11.87
C LEU A 122 -2.69 2.87 -10.91
N ILE A 123 -2.27 2.22 -9.85
CA ILE A 123 -1.53 2.86 -8.76
C ILE A 123 -0.06 2.44 -8.80
N ASP A 124 0.83 3.42 -8.73
CA ASP A 124 2.26 3.27 -8.46
C ASP A 124 2.51 3.74 -7.01
N CYS A 125 2.98 2.84 -6.16
CA CYS A 125 3.18 3.07 -4.73
C CYS A 125 4.58 3.61 -4.45
N LYS A 126 4.68 4.75 -3.79
CA LYS A 126 5.95 5.41 -3.47
C LYS A 126 6.17 5.54 -1.96
N HIS A 127 6.80 4.53 -1.40
CA HIS A 127 7.20 4.49 0.01
C HIS A 127 8.50 5.30 0.25
N TRP A 128 8.58 6.52 -0.30
CA TRP A 128 9.75 7.37 -0.19
C TRP A 128 9.71 8.22 1.07
N LYS A 129 10.81 8.26 1.80
CA LYS A 129 10.97 9.15 2.97
C LYS A 129 11.19 10.60 2.55
N ARG A 130 11.82 10.83 1.41
CA ARG A 130 12.06 12.15 0.80
C ARG A 130 12.11 11.99 -0.71
N TYR A 131 11.57 12.93 -1.43
CA TYR A 131 11.64 12.96 -2.89
C TYR A 131 11.71 14.41 -3.38
N GLY A 132 12.40 14.62 -4.50
CA GLY A 132 12.42 15.91 -5.19
C GLY A 132 11.34 15.95 -6.28
N THR A 133 10.95 17.15 -6.68
CA THR A 133 9.97 17.39 -7.75
C THR A 133 10.30 16.65 -9.04
N SER A 134 11.59 16.53 -9.39
CA SER A 134 12.04 15.81 -10.59
C SER A 134 11.76 14.32 -10.52
N ALA A 135 12.00 13.68 -9.36
CA ALA A 135 11.72 12.26 -9.16
C ALA A 135 10.22 11.98 -9.30
N LEU A 136 9.38 12.84 -8.73
CA LEU A 136 7.93 12.72 -8.81
C LEU A 136 7.41 12.90 -10.25
N LYS A 137 7.91 13.91 -11.00
CA LYS A 137 7.59 14.07 -12.43
C LYS A 137 7.96 12.84 -13.24
N ASN A 138 9.12 12.22 -12.98
CA ASN A 138 9.53 10.99 -13.64
C ASN A 138 8.62 9.80 -13.29
N ALA A 139 8.18 9.68 -12.04
CA ALA A 139 7.21 8.66 -11.64
C ALA A 139 5.89 8.83 -12.39
N VAL A 140 5.37 10.05 -12.45
CA VAL A 140 4.14 10.38 -13.20
C VAL A 140 4.25 9.99 -14.67
N LYS A 141 5.33 10.38 -15.36
CA LYS A 141 5.54 10.00 -16.77
C LYS A 141 5.52 8.48 -16.97
N LYS A 142 6.25 7.75 -16.13
CA LYS A 142 6.26 6.28 -16.18
C LYS A 142 4.88 5.69 -15.91
N GLN A 143 4.12 6.26 -15.00
CA GLN A 143 2.79 5.76 -14.68
C GLN A 143 1.79 6.03 -15.82
N ILE A 144 1.89 7.17 -16.50
CA ILE A 144 1.13 7.45 -17.73
C ILE A 144 1.46 6.42 -18.82
N GLU A 145 2.75 6.12 -19.05
CA GLU A 145 3.18 5.12 -20.03
C GLU A 145 2.64 3.72 -19.69
N ARG A 146 2.72 3.30 -18.43
CA ARG A 146 2.15 2.02 -17.96
C ARG A 146 0.64 1.96 -18.20
N THR A 147 -0.07 3.06 -17.91
CA THR A 147 -1.51 3.12 -18.09
C THR A 147 -1.91 3.04 -19.56
N LYS A 148 -1.20 3.75 -20.45
CA LYS A 148 -1.39 3.62 -21.90
C LYS A 148 -1.21 2.18 -22.35
N HIS A 149 -0.10 1.56 -21.93
CA HIS A 149 0.19 0.18 -22.31
C HIS A 149 -0.83 -0.83 -21.75
N TYR A 150 -1.34 -0.60 -20.54
CA TYR A 150 -2.44 -1.39 -19.97
C TYR A 150 -3.72 -1.30 -20.80
N VAL A 151 -4.13 -0.09 -21.16
CA VAL A 151 -5.32 0.16 -21.97
C VAL A 151 -5.18 -0.45 -23.38
N GLU A 152 -4.02 -0.31 -24.05
CA GLU A 152 -3.73 -0.97 -25.34
C GLU A 152 -3.89 -2.49 -25.29
N LYS A 153 -3.60 -3.12 -24.15
CA LYS A 153 -3.72 -4.58 -23.92
C LYS A 153 -5.08 -5.02 -23.43
N THR A 154 -5.94 -4.07 -23.07
CA THR A 154 -7.27 -4.35 -22.46
C THR A 154 -8.34 -3.59 -23.24
N PRO A 155 -8.82 -4.14 -24.39
CA PRO A 155 -9.78 -3.47 -25.24
C PRO A 155 -11.04 -3.04 -24.48
N GLY A 156 -11.47 -1.79 -24.66
CA GLY A 156 -12.63 -1.21 -24.01
C GLY A 156 -12.37 -0.76 -22.56
N ALA A 157 -11.13 -0.84 -22.07
CA ALA A 157 -10.80 -0.31 -20.75
C ALA A 157 -10.63 1.21 -20.78
N MET A 158 -11.17 1.87 -19.75
CA MET A 158 -10.76 3.20 -19.34
C MET A 158 -9.91 3.06 -18.07
N ALA A 159 -8.77 3.77 -18.00
CA ALA A 159 -7.88 3.68 -16.88
C ALA A 159 -7.31 5.04 -16.46
N VAL A 160 -7.16 5.24 -15.15
CA VAL A 160 -6.62 6.47 -14.55
C VAL A 160 -5.32 6.16 -13.83
N PRO A 161 -4.18 6.78 -14.23
CA PRO A 161 -2.93 6.69 -13.50
C PRO A 161 -3.00 7.45 -12.17
N VAL A 162 -2.51 6.86 -11.10
CA VAL A 162 -2.44 7.46 -9.76
C VAL A 162 -1.09 7.14 -9.14
N ILE A 163 -0.52 8.09 -8.40
CA ILE A 163 0.65 7.86 -7.54
C ILE A 163 0.17 7.91 -6.09
N VAL A 164 0.44 6.88 -5.31
CA VAL A 164 0.19 6.88 -3.86
C VAL A 164 1.52 7.07 -3.12
N THR A 165 1.57 8.04 -2.22
CA THR A 165 2.79 8.39 -1.47
C THR A 165 2.60 8.20 0.03
N LEU A 166 3.70 7.90 0.75
CA LEU A 166 3.69 7.82 2.21
C LEU A 166 3.84 9.21 2.85
N TYR A 167 4.78 10.02 2.36
CA TYR A 167 5.18 11.29 2.98
C TYR A 167 4.83 12.49 2.10
N GLN A 168 3.57 12.85 2.06
CA GLN A 168 3.09 14.07 1.42
C GLN A 168 2.02 14.71 2.30
N ASP A 169 2.07 16.01 2.46
CA ASP A 169 1.15 16.73 3.35
C ASP A 169 -0.29 16.82 2.80
N LYS A 170 -0.42 16.84 1.47
CA LYS A 170 -1.73 16.95 0.81
C LYS A 170 -1.69 16.39 -0.61
N MET A 171 -2.86 16.03 -1.10
CA MET A 171 -3.06 15.64 -2.49
C MET A 171 -2.64 16.75 -3.46
N ASN A 172 -2.02 16.37 -4.56
CA ASN A 172 -1.55 17.26 -5.63
C ASN A 172 -1.77 16.59 -6.99
N PHE A 173 -1.57 17.35 -8.07
CA PHE A 173 -1.66 16.87 -9.45
C PHE A 173 -0.42 17.26 -10.24
N ILE A 174 0.09 16.34 -11.05
CA ILE A 174 1.11 16.60 -12.07
C ILE A 174 0.61 15.98 -13.38
N GLU A 175 0.50 16.77 -14.45
CA GLU A 175 -0.05 16.33 -15.75
C GLU A 175 -1.44 15.67 -15.58
N ASN A 176 -2.28 16.21 -14.71
CA ASN A 176 -3.60 15.68 -14.31
C ASN A 176 -3.55 14.24 -13.70
N VAL A 177 -2.37 13.77 -13.32
CA VAL A 177 -2.21 12.54 -12.54
C VAL A 177 -2.30 12.88 -11.06
N PRO A 178 -3.26 12.30 -10.32
CA PRO A 178 -3.35 12.50 -8.88
C PRO A 178 -2.14 11.92 -8.16
N ILE A 179 -1.60 12.69 -7.22
CA ILE A 179 -0.57 12.26 -6.28
C ILE A 179 -1.22 12.31 -4.90
N VAL A 180 -1.52 11.15 -4.37
CA VAL A 180 -2.40 10.98 -3.22
C VAL A 180 -1.60 10.45 -2.02
N PRO A 181 -1.53 11.20 -0.92
CA PRO A 181 -1.01 10.64 0.33
C PRO A 181 -1.87 9.46 0.79
N ILE A 182 -1.25 8.43 1.36
CA ILE A 182 -1.97 7.22 1.78
C ILE A 182 -3.12 7.52 2.74
N PHE A 183 -2.97 8.51 3.62
CA PHE A 183 -4.02 8.91 4.58
C PHE A 183 -5.23 9.58 3.93
N GLN A 184 -5.09 10.10 2.69
CA GLN A 184 -6.18 10.67 1.91
C GLN A 184 -6.73 9.70 0.86
N LEU A 185 -6.14 8.49 0.70
CA LEU A 185 -6.52 7.57 -0.35
C LEU A 185 -7.99 7.14 -0.23
N SER A 186 -8.47 6.85 0.97
CA SER A 186 -9.87 6.46 1.19
C SER A 186 -10.84 7.54 0.72
N SER A 187 -10.61 8.81 1.13
CA SER A 187 -11.46 9.95 0.72
C SER A 187 -11.36 10.22 -0.79
N PHE A 188 -10.14 10.13 -1.36
CA PHE A 188 -9.93 10.25 -2.79
C PHE A 188 -10.75 9.24 -3.58
N ILE A 189 -10.78 7.97 -3.14
CA ILE A 189 -11.56 6.92 -3.79
C ILE A 189 -13.07 7.18 -3.68
N ASP A 190 -13.55 7.71 -2.58
CA ASP A 190 -14.97 8.09 -2.42
C ASP A 190 -15.40 9.17 -3.42
N GLU A 191 -14.51 10.12 -3.73
CA GLU A 191 -14.76 11.24 -4.64
C GLU A 191 -14.33 10.95 -6.09
N PHE A 192 -13.70 9.81 -6.35
CA PHE A 192 -13.02 9.48 -7.62
C PHE A 192 -13.91 9.68 -8.84
N TYR A 193 -15.10 9.09 -8.84
CA TYR A 193 -15.99 9.15 -10.00
C TYR A 193 -16.54 10.55 -10.27
N GLY A 194 -16.72 11.37 -9.23
CA GLY A 194 -17.19 12.75 -9.37
C GLY A 194 -16.14 13.70 -9.94
N ASN A 195 -14.86 13.30 -9.91
CA ASN A 195 -13.73 14.13 -10.32
C ASN A 195 -12.93 13.56 -11.48
N ILE A 196 -13.40 12.50 -12.14
CA ILE A 196 -12.65 11.78 -13.18
C ILE A 196 -12.29 12.68 -14.37
N ASP A 197 -13.15 13.63 -14.73
CA ASP A 197 -12.93 14.58 -15.83
C ASP A 197 -11.75 15.52 -15.59
N GLN A 198 -11.29 15.66 -14.34
CA GLN A 198 -10.12 16.46 -13.96
C GLN A 198 -8.83 15.64 -13.99
N MET A 199 -8.95 14.33 -14.16
CA MET A 199 -7.83 13.39 -14.12
C MET A 199 -7.38 13.01 -15.53
N ASN A 200 -6.17 12.47 -15.62
CA ASN A 200 -5.61 11.93 -16.87
C ASN A 200 -6.21 10.54 -17.15
N ALA A 201 -7.50 10.51 -17.49
CA ALA A 201 -8.15 9.27 -17.91
C ALA A 201 -7.70 8.87 -19.31
N ILE A 202 -7.32 7.60 -19.50
CA ILE A 202 -6.81 7.05 -20.75
C ILE A 202 -7.76 5.92 -21.17
N GLU A 203 -8.20 5.97 -22.42
CA GLU A 203 -9.06 4.95 -23.03
C GLU A 203 -8.57 4.59 -24.44
N THR A 204 -8.94 3.41 -24.91
CA THR A 204 -8.71 3.03 -26.34
C THR A 204 -9.77 3.72 -27.21
N ASN A 205 -9.32 4.40 -28.24
CA ASN A 205 -10.17 4.87 -29.33
C ASN A 205 -10.84 3.70 -30.03
#